data_908dfa0ab1edc2d9775fe4ea9233ffce
#
_entry.id   908dfa0ab1edc2d9775fe4ea9233ffce
#
_cell.length_a   1.000
_cell.length_b   1.000
_cell.length_c   1.000
_cell.angle_alpha   90.00
_cell.angle_beta   90.00
_cell.angle_gamma   90.00
#
_symmetry.space_group_name_H-M   'P 1'
#
loop_
_entity.id
_entity.type
_entity.pdbx_description
1 polymer ?
#
loop_
_entity_poly.entity_id
_entity_poly.type
_entity_poly.pdbx_seq_one_letter_code
_entity_poly.pdbx_strand_id
1 'polypeptide(L)'
;MISPLAYIDSSAKIGKNVTIHPFAYIDKNVEIGDNCTIMPYASILDGTRMGNNNIVYQAAIVGAAPQDFKFKGDETLLIIGDNNTIREKVIINRATNKGDSTVIGNGNFLLEGVHIAHDTYIGNDCILGNGTKTAGNCKLDDKAILGSGVILKHGCHVGSWSLLRDGCRANKD
;
A
#
# COMPACT_ATOMS: atom_id res chain seq x y z
N MET A 1 -3.42 -1.65 -21.63
CA MET A 1 -2.28 -2.22 -22.39
C MET A 1 -1.42 -3.06 -21.45
N ILE A 2 -1.14 -4.32 -21.78
CA ILE A 2 -0.31 -5.20 -20.94
C ILE A 2 0.95 -5.54 -21.73
N SER A 3 2.11 -5.27 -21.13
CA SER A 3 3.41 -5.59 -21.74
C SER A 3 3.64 -7.11 -21.76
N PRO A 4 4.14 -7.68 -22.86
CA PRO A 4 4.52 -9.10 -22.92
C PRO A 4 5.74 -9.43 -22.03
N LEU A 5 6.46 -8.43 -21.53
CA LEU A 5 7.59 -8.58 -20.62
C LEU A 5 7.18 -8.48 -19.14
N ALA A 6 5.90 -8.29 -18.84
CA ALA A 6 5.40 -8.36 -17.47
C ALA A 6 5.11 -9.81 -17.09
N TYR A 7 5.35 -10.17 -15.83
CA TYR A 7 4.86 -11.44 -15.29
C TYR A 7 3.48 -11.23 -14.65
N ILE A 8 2.52 -12.02 -15.03
CA ILE A 8 1.18 -12.01 -14.44
C ILE A 8 0.77 -13.46 -14.21
N ASP A 9 0.53 -13.80 -12.93
CA ASP A 9 0.03 -15.14 -12.59
C ASP A 9 -1.35 -15.37 -13.21
N SER A 10 -1.60 -16.58 -13.66
CA SER A 10 -2.84 -16.95 -14.34
C SER A 10 -4.09 -16.84 -13.47
N SER A 11 -3.95 -16.85 -12.16
CA SER A 11 -5.05 -16.68 -11.19
C SER A 11 -5.35 -15.22 -10.86
N ALA A 12 -4.50 -14.28 -11.28
CA ALA A 12 -4.71 -12.85 -11.06
C ALA A 12 -5.91 -12.34 -11.87
N LYS A 13 -6.74 -11.51 -11.23
CA LYS A 13 -7.89 -10.87 -11.88
C LYS A 13 -7.53 -9.44 -12.21
N ILE A 14 -7.50 -9.11 -13.51
CA ILE A 14 -7.13 -7.79 -14.00
C ILE A 14 -8.38 -7.14 -14.61
N GLY A 15 -8.71 -5.94 -14.16
CA GLY A 15 -9.83 -5.14 -14.63
C GLY A 15 -9.66 -4.62 -16.05
N LYS A 16 -10.60 -3.79 -16.48
CA LYS A 16 -10.61 -3.17 -17.82
C LYS A 16 -9.64 -2.00 -17.88
N ASN A 17 -9.09 -1.74 -19.08
CA ASN A 17 -8.22 -0.60 -19.37
C ASN A 17 -6.98 -0.50 -18.46
N VAL A 18 -6.55 -1.60 -17.85
CA VAL A 18 -5.34 -1.63 -17.03
C VAL A 18 -4.11 -1.55 -17.93
N THR A 19 -3.14 -0.73 -17.50
CA THR A 19 -1.82 -0.65 -18.14
C THR A 19 -0.79 -1.30 -17.22
N ILE A 20 -0.11 -2.33 -17.71
CA ILE A 20 0.97 -3.02 -16.98
C ILE A 20 2.23 -2.92 -17.83
N HIS A 21 3.23 -2.24 -17.28
CA HIS A 21 4.49 -1.95 -17.95
C HIS A 21 5.48 -3.15 -17.92
N PRO A 22 6.56 -3.10 -18.72
CA PRO A 22 7.59 -4.15 -18.73
C PRO A 22 8.17 -4.40 -17.33
N PHE A 23 8.45 -5.68 -17.02
CA PHE A 23 9.07 -6.14 -15.78
C PHE A 23 8.26 -5.87 -14.51
N ALA A 24 7.00 -5.49 -14.62
CA ALA A 24 6.07 -5.54 -13.50
C ALA A 24 5.77 -7.00 -13.13
N TYR A 25 5.57 -7.26 -11.85
CA TYR A 25 5.29 -8.60 -11.31
C TYR A 25 3.93 -8.61 -10.62
N ILE A 26 3.00 -9.42 -11.10
CA ILE A 26 1.67 -9.62 -10.50
C ILE A 26 1.58 -11.08 -10.05
N ASP A 27 1.49 -11.27 -8.76
CA ASP A 27 1.45 -12.59 -8.12
C ASP A 27 0.07 -13.25 -8.23
N LYS A 28 0.01 -14.51 -7.78
CA LYS A 28 -1.25 -15.25 -7.63
C LYS A 28 -2.22 -14.51 -6.69
N ASN A 29 -3.51 -14.83 -6.82
CA ASN A 29 -4.55 -14.34 -5.89
C ASN A 29 -4.55 -12.80 -5.73
N VAL A 30 -4.19 -12.07 -6.79
CA VAL A 30 -4.26 -10.60 -6.86
C VAL A 30 -5.50 -10.18 -7.62
N GLU A 31 -6.17 -9.12 -7.15
CA GLU A 31 -7.25 -8.47 -7.89
C GLU A 31 -6.92 -6.99 -8.09
N ILE A 32 -6.97 -6.53 -9.34
CA ILE A 32 -6.72 -5.14 -9.74
C ILE A 32 -7.95 -4.63 -10.48
N GLY A 33 -8.52 -3.55 -10.00
CA GLY A 33 -9.69 -2.89 -10.60
C GLY A 33 -9.38 -2.21 -11.93
N ASP A 34 -10.37 -1.49 -12.45
CA ASP A 34 -10.32 -0.85 -13.76
C ASP A 34 -9.38 0.37 -13.80
N ASN A 35 -8.86 0.68 -14.99
CA ASN A 35 -8.07 1.90 -15.30
C ASN A 35 -6.81 2.07 -14.44
N CYS A 36 -6.28 1.03 -13.83
CA CYS A 36 -5.04 1.09 -13.06
C CYS A 36 -3.81 1.11 -13.96
N THR A 37 -2.73 1.71 -13.45
CA THR A 37 -1.42 1.71 -14.11
C THR A 37 -0.37 1.14 -13.17
N ILE A 38 0.31 0.08 -13.61
CA ILE A 38 1.41 -0.57 -12.88
C ILE A 38 2.70 -0.31 -13.65
N MET A 39 3.58 0.49 -13.07
CA MET A 39 4.84 0.93 -13.68
C MET A 39 5.91 -0.17 -13.69
N PRO A 40 7.00 0.00 -14.44
CA PRO A 40 8.06 -1.01 -14.51
C PRO A 40 8.63 -1.38 -13.14
N TYR A 41 8.92 -2.67 -12.96
CA TYR A 41 9.50 -3.24 -11.74
C TYR A 41 8.63 -3.12 -10.48
N ALA A 42 7.40 -2.62 -10.57
CA ALA A 42 6.46 -2.69 -9.45
C ALA A 42 6.00 -4.13 -9.24
N SER A 43 5.81 -4.52 -7.98
CA SER A 43 5.36 -5.86 -7.59
C SER A 43 4.04 -5.76 -6.83
N ILE A 44 3.01 -6.45 -7.32
CA ILE A 44 1.74 -6.60 -6.62
C ILE A 44 1.65 -8.05 -6.17
N LEU A 45 1.66 -8.26 -4.86
CA LEU A 45 1.86 -9.56 -4.26
C LEU A 45 0.55 -10.21 -3.77
N ASP A 46 0.64 -11.50 -3.49
CA ASP A 46 -0.45 -12.37 -3.04
C ASP A 46 -1.32 -11.73 -1.94
N GLY A 47 -2.64 -11.85 -2.07
CA GLY A 47 -3.61 -11.30 -1.13
C GLY A 47 -3.94 -9.81 -1.33
N THR A 48 -3.44 -9.16 -2.37
CA THR A 48 -3.78 -7.77 -2.68
C THR A 48 -5.11 -7.67 -3.42
N ARG A 49 -5.98 -6.78 -2.94
CA ARG A 49 -7.25 -6.36 -3.56
C ARG A 49 -7.19 -4.86 -3.78
N MET A 50 -7.04 -4.45 -5.02
CA MET A 50 -6.88 -3.06 -5.41
C MET A 50 -8.08 -2.59 -6.22
N GLY A 51 -8.65 -1.46 -5.84
CA GLY A 51 -9.75 -0.81 -6.55
C GLY A 51 -9.32 -0.17 -7.87
N ASN A 52 -10.07 0.83 -8.30
CA ASN A 52 -9.96 1.43 -9.62
C ASN A 52 -9.04 2.67 -9.64
N ASN A 53 -8.55 3.03 -10.83
CA ASN A 53 -7.82 4.28 -11.09
C ASN A 53 -6.55 4.46 -10.22
N ASN A 54 -5.96 3.39 -9.73
CA ASN A 54 -4.73 3.46 -8.95
C ASN A 54 -3.49 3.50 -9.84
N ILE A 55 -2.47 4.24 -9.42
CA ILE A 55 -1.18 4.28 -10.10
C ILE A 55 -0.11 3.77 -9.12
N VAL A 56 0.58 2.70 -9.51
CA VAL A 56 1.70 2.13 -8.76
C VAL A 56 2.99 2.39 -9.52
N TYR A 57 3.87 3.17 -8.93
CA TYR A 57 5.12 3.62 -9.55
C TYR A 57 6.25 2.58 -9.42
N GLN A 58 7.37 2.90 -10.06
CA GLN A 58 8.51 1.99 -10.24
C GLN A 58 9.04 1.43 -8.91
N ALA A 59 9.29 0.14 -8.90
CA ALA A 59 9.87 -0.59 -7.79
C ALA A 59 9.07 -0.51 -6.46
N ALA A 60 7.80 -0.09 -6.50
CA ALA A 60 6.92 -0.23 -5.34
C ALA A 60 6.57 -1.71 -5.11
N ILE A 61 6.45 -2.10 -3.85
CA ILE A 61 6.10 -3.45 -3.42
C ILE A 61 4.80 -3.39 -2.63
N VAL A 62 3.73 -3.88 -3.23
CA VAL A 62 2.36 -3.79 -2.71
C VAL A 62 1.88 -5.17 -2.31
N GLY A 63 1.53 -5.37 -1.04
CA GLY A 63 1.11 -6.65 -0.49
C GLY A 63 2.26 -7.53 0.04
N ALA A 64 3.41 -6.92 0.38
CA ALA A 64 4.52 -7.66 0.97
C ALA A 64 4.09 -8.42 2.24
N ALA A 65 4.73 -9.56 2.49
CA ALA A 65 4.52 -10.31 3.73
C ALA A 65 4.82 -9.43 4.96
N PRO A 66 4.05 -9.55 6.05
CA PRO A 66 4.28 -8.80 7.27
C PRO A 66 5.68 -9.03 7.83
N GLN A 67 6.31 -7.96 8.29
CA GLN A 67 7.59 -8.04 9.02
C GLN A 67 7.30 -8.20 10.53
N ASP A 68 6.58 -9.24 10.89
CA ASP A 68 6.21 -9.57 12.26
C ASP A 68 6.53 -11.04 12.55
N PHE A 69 7.16 -11.33 13.68
CA PHE A 69 7.47 -12.69 14.14
C PHE A 69 6.24 -13.57 14.35
N LYS A 70 5.06 -12.97 14.51
CA LYS A 70 3.79 -13.68 14.66
C LYS A 70 3.25 -14.22 13.35
N PHE A 71 3.68 -13.66 12.21
CA PHE A 71 3.22 -14.10 10.91
C PHE A 71 3.73 -15.52 10.61
N LYS A 72 2.81 -16.44 10.34
CA LYS A 72 3.09 -17.87 10.11
C LYS A 72 2.83 -18.31 8.67
N GLY A 73 2.67 -17.36 7.74
CA GLY A 73 2.33 -17.66 6.36
C GLY A 73 0.83 -17.78 6.10
N ASP A 74 0.01 -17.28 7.00
CA ASP A 74 -1.45 -17.31 6.87
C ASP A 74 -1.95 -16.48 5.68
N GLU A 75 -3.15 -16.82 5.21
CA GLU A 75 -3.86 -16.05 4.20
C GLU A 75 -4.38 -14.75 4.82
N THR A 76 -3.76 -13.65 4.46
CA THR A 76 -4.09 -12.31 4.91
C THR A 76 -4.20 -11.36 3.71
N LEU A 77 -4.85 -10.21 3.90
CA LEU A 77 -5.15 -9.31 2.80
C LEU A 77 -4.48 -7.94 2.95
N LEU A 78 -4.26 -7.32 1.81
CA LEU A 78 -4.11 -5.88 1.65
C LEU A 78 -5.27 -5.39 0.78
N ILE A 79 -6.07 -4.48 1.32
CA ILE A 79 -7.21 -3.88 0.61
C ILE A 79 -6.86 -2.43 0.30
N ILE A 80 -6.93 -2.05 -0.97
CA ILE A 80 -6.67 -0.69 -1.45
C ILE A 80 -7.91 -0.22 -2.19
N GLY A 81 -8.41 0.96 -1.84
CA GLY A 81 -9.52 1.61 -2.52
C GLY A 81 -9.15 2.19 -3.89
N ASP A 82 -9.82 3.24 -4.27
CA ASP A 82 -9.72 3.86 -5.58
C ASP A 82 -8.85 5.13 -5.58
N ASN A 83 -8.35 5.52 -6.77
CA ASN A 83 -7.69 6.80 -7.01
C ASN A 83 -6.43 7.07 -6.17
N ASN A 84 -5.72 6.04 -5.74
CA ASN A 84 -4.49 6.22 -4.97
C ASN A 84 -3.28 6.35 -5.90
N THR A 85 -2.31 7.16 -5.47
CA THR A 85 -1.01 7.29 -6.10
C THR A 85 0.05 6.71 -5.16
N ILE A 86 0.65 5.59 -5.55
CA ILE A 86 1.66 4.86 -4.80
C ILE A 86 3.00 5.08 -5.51
N ARG A 87 3.84 5.97 -4.98
CA ARG A 87 5.07 6.41 -5.62
C ARG A 87 6.19 5.37 -5.51
N GLU A 88 7.34 5.72 -6.05
CA GLU A 88 8.49 4.84 -6.21
C GLU A 88 8.95 4.23 -4.88
N LYS A 89 9.29 2.93 -4.89
CA LYS A 89 9.85 2.20 -3.74
C LYS A 89 8.96 2.20 -2.48
N VAL A 90 7.68 2.55 -2.60
CA VAL A 90 6.73 2.37 -1.51
C VAL A 90 6.60 0.89 -1.17
N ILE A 91 6.57 0.55 0.10
CA ILE A 91 6.33 -0.82 0.58
C ILE A 91 5.07 -0.82 1.44
N ILE A 92 4.11 -1.67 1.09
CA ILE A 92 2.89 -1.88 1.87
C ILE A 92 2.80 -3.36 2.25
N ASN A 93 2.79 -3.65 3.56
CA ASN A 93 2.60 -5.01 4.04
C ASN A 93 1.11 -5.37 4.14
N ARG A 94 0.77 -6.62 3.82
CA ARG A 94 -0.55 -7.17 4.17
C ARG A 94 -0.63 -7.46 5.68
N ALA A 95 -1.81 -7.86 6.17
CA ALA A 95 -2.03 -8.11 7.59
C ALA A 95 -1.31 -9.36 8.12
N THR A 96 -1.22 -9.51 9.45
CA THR A 96 -0.47 -10.57 10.12
C THR A 96 -1.31 -11.81 10.41
N ASN A 97 -2.55 -11.64 10.90
CA ASN A 97 -3.36 -12.76 11.32
C ASN A 97 -4.35 -13.20 10.25
N LYS A 98 -4.67 -14.49 10.22
CA LYS A 98 -5.62 -15.06 9.26
C LYS A 98 -6.95 -14.30 9.27
N GLY A 99 -7.38 -13.88 8.08
CA GLY A 99 -8.64 -13.16 7.88
C GLY A 99 -8.57 -11.65 8.13
N ASP A 100 -7.45 -11.14 8.65
CA ASP A 100 -7.23 -9.70 8.82
C ASP A 100 -6.76 -9.02 7.53
N SER A 101 -6.86 -7.68 7.52
CA SER A 101 -6.47 -6.85 6.39
C SER A 101 -5.70 -5.61 6.84
N THR A 102 -4.65 -5.26 6.11
CA THR A 102 -4.16 -3.88 6.03
C THR A 102 -5.06 -3.13 5.05
N VAL A 103 -5.47 -1.92 5.37
CA VAL A 103 -6.46 -1.17 4.57
C VAL A 103 -5.92 0.20 4.20
N ILE A 104 -6.00 0.52 2.91
CA ILE A 104 -5.73 1.85 2.35
C ILE A 104 -7.03 2.33 1.68
N GLY A 105 -7.56 3.45 2.11
CA GLY A 105 -8.78 4.04 1.54
C GLY A 105 -8.59 4.60 0.14
N ASN A 106 -9.28 5.69 -0.16
CA ASN A 106 -9.29 6.28 -1.50
C ASN A 106 -8.49 7.58 -1.55
N GLY A 107 -8.02 7.96 -2.74
CA GLY A 107 -7.44 9.27 -3.00
C GLY A 107 -6.13 9.55 -2.28
N ASN A 108 -5.46 8.55 -1.75
CA ASN A 108 -4.23 8.74 -0.98
C ASN A 108 -3.02 8.99 -1.88
N PHE A 109 -2.09 9.81 -1.38
CA PHE A 109 -0.81 10.07 -2.03
C PHE A 109 0.34 9.61 -1.14
N LEU A 110 0.93 8.45 -1.50
CA LEU A 110 2.06 7.85 -0.81
C LEU A 110 3.33 8.19 -1.59
N LEU A 111 4.17 9.08 -1.03
CA LEU A 111 5.37 9.54 -1.70
C LEU A 111 6.51 8.51 -1.65
N GLU A 112 7.61 8.81 -2.33
CA GLU A 112 8.74 7.90 -2.50
C GLU A 112 9.24 7.32 -1.16
N GLY A 113 9.44 6.00 -1.12
CA GLY A 113 10.03 5.31 0.03
C GLY A 113 9.14 5.21 1.27
N VAL A 114 7.84 5.54 1.16
CA VAL A 114 6.89 5.31 2.27
C VAL A 114 6.81 3.82 2.61
N HIS A 115 6.81 3.51 3.89
CA HIS A 115 6.59 2.15 4.40
C HIS A 115 5.34 2.08 5.27
N ILE A 116 4.38 1.28 4.85
CA ILE A 116 3.16 0.99 5.61
C ILE A 116 3.25 -0.45 6.11
N ALA A 117 3.41 -0.59 7.44
CA ALA A 117 3.46 -1.90 8.06
C ALA A 117 2.08 -2.54 8.20
N HIS A 118 2.10 -3.81 8.56
CA HIS A 118 0.95 -4.70 8.68
C HIS A 118 -0.16 -4.17 9.60
N ASP A 119 -1.39 -4.58 9.34
CA ASP A 119 -2.58 -4.28 10.16
C ASP A 119 -2.84 -2.76 10.35
N THR A 120 -2.29 -1.94 9.45
CA THR A 120 -2.45 -0.49 9.44
C THR A 120 -3.70 -0.11 8.64
N TYR A 121 -4.44 0.86 9.14
CA TYR A 121 -5.57 1.49 8.45
C TYR A 121 -5.21 2.91 8.04
N ILE A 122 -5.35 3.23 6.76
CA ILE A 122 -5.24 4.59 6.22
C ILE A 122 -6.58 4.96 5.59
N GLY A 123 -7.16 6.07 6.04
CA GLY A 123 -8.41 6.60 5.55
C GLY A 123 -8.32 7.15 4.12
N ASN A 124 -9.07 8.17 3.83
CA ASN A 124 -9.15 8.76 2.50
C ASN A 124 -8.38 10.09 2.43
N ASP A 125 -7.90 10.43 1.24
CA ASP A 125 -7.25 11.71 0.92
C ASP A 125 -6.05 12.05 1.84
N CYS A 126 -5.37 11.03 2.36
CA CYS A 126 -4.17 11.22 3.17
C CYS A 126 -2.94 11.46 2.29
N ILE A 127 -1.98 12.22 2.83
CA ILE A 127 -0.68 12.45 2.18
C ILE A 127 0.43 11.95 3.12
N LEU A 128 1.25 11.03 2.65
CA LEU A 128 2.41 10.54 3.38
C LEU A 128 3.68 10.96 2.67
N GLY A 129 4.45 11.84 3.31
CA GLY A 129 5.70 12.41 2.79
C GLY A 129 6.80 11.37 2.59
N ASN A 130 7.84 11.74 1.83
CA ASN A 130 8.94 10.86 1.46
C ASN A 130 9.56 10.17 2.67
N GLY A 131 9.74 8.85 2.58
CA GLY A 131 10.38 8.07 3.63
C GLY A 131 9.60 7.94 4.95
N THR A 132 8.34 8.37 4.99
CA THR A 132 7.45 8.15 6.14
C THR A 132 7.31 6.66 6.42
N LYS A 133 7.29 6.27 7.69
CA LYS A 133 7.18 4.88 8.11
C LYS A 133 6.12 4.73 9.20
N THR A 134 5.20 3.80 9.01
CA THR A 134 4.33 3.33 10.07
C THR A 134 4.84 2.01 10.61
N ALA A 135 4.82 1.82 11.93
CA ALA A 135 4.85 0.48 12.49
C ALA A 135 3.46 -0.18 12.37
N GLY A 136 3.34 -1.43 12.79
CA GLY A 136 2.07 -2.14 12.68
C GLY A 136 0.93 -1.55 13.52
N ASN A 137 -0.31 -1.85 13.14
CA ASN A 137 -1.54 -1.44 13.83
C ASN A 137 -1.73 0.08 13.97
N CYS A 138 -1.14 0.88 13.10
CA CYS A 138 -1.39 2.32 13.06
C CYS A 138 -2.74 2.62 12.41
N LYS A 139 -3.33 3.75 12.79
CA LYS A 139 -4.54 4.26 12.18
C LYS A 139 -4.35 5.72 11.77
N LEU A 140 -4.63 6.03 10.52
CA LEU A 140 -4.74 7.40 10.01
C LEU A 140 -6.18 7.64 9.57
N ASP A 141 -6.82 8.62 10.16
CA ASP A 141 -8.14 9.06 9.71
C ASP A 141 -8.03 9.92 8.46
N ASP A 142 -9.17 10.23 7.83
CA ASP A 142 -9.22 10.95 6.55
C ASP A 142 -8.46 12.29 6.58
N LYS A 143 -7.77 12.58 5.50
CA LYS A 143 -7.08 13.84 5.26
C LYS A 143 -5.94 14.14 6.25
N ALA A 144 -5.41 13.11 6.89
CA ALA A 144 -4.18 13.24 7.67
C ALA A 144 -2.98 13.46 6.75
N ILE A 145 -2.10 14.38 7.14
CA ILE A 145 -0.86 14.69 6.40
C ILE A 145 0.34 14.37 7.27
N LEU A 146 1.19 13.48 6.80
CA LEU A 146 2.48 13.17 7.41
C LEU A 146 3.59 13.77 6.56
N GLY A 147 4.38 14.66 7.13
CA GLY A 147 5.56 15.24 6.48
C GLY A 147 6.63 14.18 6.18
N SER A 148 7.68 14.57 5.48
CA SER A 148 8.77 13.66 5.11
C SER A 148 9.48 13.09 6.34
N GLY A 149 9.80 11.80 6.31
CA GLY A 149 10.54 11.14 7.37
C GLY A 149 9.80 10.99 8.70
N VAL A 150 8.48 11.17 8.72
CA VAL A 150 7.67 10.90 9.91
C VAL A 150 7.72 9.41 10.24
N ILE A 151 7.84 9.08 11.53
CA ILE A 151 7.83 7.71 12.04
C ILE A 151 6.71 7.57 13.06
N LEU A 152 5.75 6.70 12.75
CA LEU A 152 4.70 6.29 13.68
C LEU A 152 5.08 4.97 14.35
N LYS A 153 5.07 4.95 15.66
CA LYS A 153 5.24 3.73 16.45
C LYS A 153 3.98 2.87 16.42
N HIS A 154 4.14 1.62 16.82
CA HIS A 154 3.06 0.64 16.84
C HIS A 154 1.80 1.15 17.55
N GLY A 155 0.66 1.03 16.89
CA GLY A 155 -0.65 1.38 17.43
C GLY A 155 -0.92 2.89 17.54
N CYS A 156 -0.11 3.75 16.90
CA CYS A 156 -0.42 5.19 16.83
C CYS A 156 -1.71 5.47 16.06
N HIS A 157 -2.47 6.45 16.54
CA HIS A 157 -3.63 6.98 15.86
C HIS A 157 -3.43 8.47 15.51
N VAL A 158 -3.58 8.80 14.25
CA VAL A 158 -3.53 10.18 13.73
C VAL A 158 -4.93 10.56 13.29
N GLY A 159 -5.52 11.57 13.95
CA GLY A 159 -6.87 12.03 13.66
C GLY A 159 -7.00 12.75 12.32
N SER A 160 -8.24 12.93 11.87
CA SER A 160 -8.55 13.63 10.61
C SER A 160 -8.00 15.04 10.59
N TRP A 161 -7.52 15.49 9.41
CA TRP A 161 -6.98 16.82 9.20
C TRP A 161 -5.73 17.17 10.03
N SER A 162 -5.12 16.18 10.67
CA SER A 162 -3.87 16.37 11.41
C SER A 162 -2.68 16.54 10.47
N LEU A 163 -1.76 17.41 10.85
CA LEU A 163 -0.48 17.59 10.17
C LEU A 163 0.67 17.25 11.13
N LEU A 164 1.41 16.21 10.84
CA LEU A 164 2.70 15.92 11.49
C LEU A 164 3.82 16.49 10.63
N ARG A 165 4.67 17.34 11.22
CA ARG A 165 5.79 17.98 10.51
C ARG A 165 6.89 16.98 10.19
N ASP A 166 7.74 17.35 9.23
CA ASP A 166 8.88 16.55 8.78
C ASP A 166 9.73 16.04 9.96
N GLY A 167 10.16 14.79 9.88
CA GLY A 167 10.99 14.13 10.88
C GLY A 167 10.33 13.87 12.23
N CYS A 168 9.03 14.17 12.37
CA CYS A 168 8.30 13.91 13.60
C CYS A 168 8.27 12.41 13.94
N ARG A 169 8.36 12.10 15.23
CA ARG A 169 8.17 10.73 15.73
C ARG A 169 7.01 10.72 16.71
N ALA A 170 5.96 10.00 16.37
CA ALA A 170 4.83 9.78 17.25
C ALA A 170 4.97 8.43 17.95
N ASN A 171 4.83 8.45 19.27
CA ASN A 171 4.71 7.26 20.09
C ASN A 171 3.24 7.08 20.47
N LYS A 172 2.84 5.84 20.72
CA LYS A 172 1.60 5.60 21.44
C LYS A 172 1.81 6.12 22.88
N ASP A 173 0.89 6.90 23.35
CA ASP A 173 0.91 7.47 24.71
C ASP A 173 1.24 6.45 25.77
#